data_339f7a2fa43fcc71d4402273deaa77ab
#
_entry.id   339f7a2fa43fcc71d4402273deaa77ab
#
_cell.length_a   1.000
_cell.length_b   1.000
_cell.length_c   1.000
_cell.angle_alpha   90.00
_cell.angle_beta   90.00
_cell.angle_gamma   90.00
#
_symmetry.space_group_name_H-M   'P 1'
#
loop_
_entity.id
_entity.type
_entity.pdbx_description
1 polymer ?
#
loop_
_entity_poly.entity_id
_entity_poly.type
_entity_poly.pdbx_seq_one_letter_code
_entity_poly.pdbx_strand_id
1 'polypeptide(L)'
;MTLHRHIPVEAESAHKDHLWLHISGLPYFRGLLRAVEARFYENIDLPSPTLDLGCGDGHFASLTFDRKLEVGLDPWSAPLREAERRGGYVEVIEASGDAIPYEDGHFASAVSNSVLEHIPDLDPVLVDLARVLKPGAPFIFCVPNHNFLGALSVSNFFDRVGLKFL
;
A
#
# COMPACT_ATOMS: atom_id res chain seq x y z
N MET A 1 23.93 -11.29 -49.24
CA MET A 1 22.96 -12.22 -48.64
C MET A 1 23.02 -12.06 -47.14
N THR A 2 22.25 -11.10 -46.62
CA THR A 2 22.36 -10.64 -45.22
C THR A 2 21.30 -11.34 -44.44
N LEU A 3 21.71 -12.26 -43.56
CA LEU A 3 20.81 -12.99 -42.63
C LEU A 3 20.35 -12.03 -41.53
N HIS A 4 19.08 -11.58 -41.62
CA HIS A 4 18.43 -10.98 -40.49
C HIS A 4 18.13 -12.10 -39.46
N ARG A 5 18.89 -12.10 -38.35
CA ARG A 5 18.51 -12.89 -37.17
C ARG A 5 17.24 -12.27 -36.58
N HIS A 6 16.15 -13.00 -36.66
CA HIS A 6 14.99 -12.75 -35.82
C HIS A 6 15.41 -13.00 -34.35
N ILE A 7 15.49 -11.95 -33.59
CA ILE A 7 15.53 -12.05 -32.12
C ILE A 7 14.09 -12.35 -31.71
N PRO A 8 13.80 -13.47 -31.04
CA PRO A 8 12.48 -13.69 -30.48
C PRO A 8 12.23 -12.58 -29.47
N VAL A 9 11.16 -11.80 -29.66
CA VAL A 9 10.61 -10.96 -28.60
C VAL A 9 10.06 -11.97 -27.59
N GLU A 10 10.80 -12.20 -26.51
CA GLU A 10 10.24 -12.88 -25.33
C GLU A 10 8.97 -12.15 -25.00
N ALA A 11 7.87 -12.91 -24.83
CA ALA A 11 6.59 -12.36 -24.43
C ALA A 11 6.84 -11.61 -23.09
N GLU A 12 6.89 -10.30 -23.15
CA GLU A 12 6.88 -9.42 -21.97
C GLU A 12 5.69 -9.89 -21.15
N SER A 13 5.95 -10.44 -19.97
CA SER A 13 4.89 -10.64 -18.99
C SER A 13 4.18 -9.31 -18.89
N ALA A 14 2.87 -9.30 -19.12
CA ALA A 14 2.10 -8.06 -19.19
C ALA A 14 2.20 -7.38 -17.80
N HIS A 15 3.20 -6.50 -17.64
CA HIS A 15 3.35 -5.71 -16.44
C HIS A 15 2.11 -4.84 -16.28
N LYS A 16 1.53 -4.89 -15.09
CA LYS A 16 0.37 -4.09 -14.72
C LYS A 16 0.70 -2.61 -14.88
N ASP A 17 -0.10 -1.86 -15.64
CA ASP A 17 0.11 -0.41 -15.78
C ASP A 17 -0.40 0.32 -14.51
N HIS A 18 0.39 0.25 -13.46
CA HIS A 18 0.08 0.89 -12.18
C HIS A 18 -0.13 2.40 -12.32
N LEU A 19 0.59 3.07 -13.26
CA LEU A 19 0.41 4.49 -13.45
C LEU A 19 -1.00 4.83 -13.92
N TRP A 20 -1.47 4.15 -14.96
CA TRP A 20 -2.82 4.38 -15.48
C TRP A 20 -3.89 3.99 -14.47
N LEU A 21 -3.74 2.86 -13.81
CA LEU A 21 -4.69 2.38 -12.80
C LEU A 21 -4.90 3.38 -11.67
N HIS A 22 -3.83 3.96 -11.11
CA HIS A 22 -3.94 4.89 -9.99
C HIS A 22 -4.31 6.31 -10.42
N ILE A 23 -3.77 6.81 -11.54
CA ILE A 23 -4.07 8.17 -12.05
C ILE A 23 -5.53 8.31 -12.50
N SER A 24 -6.14 7.24 -13.02
CA SER A 24 -7.53 7.28 -13.45
C SER A 24 -8.54 7.45 -12.31
N GLY A 25 -8.16 7.10 -11.08
CA GLY A 25 -9.02 7.13 -9.90
C GLY A 25 -8.63 8.14 -8.82
N LEU A 26 -7.45 8.77 -8.92
CA LEU A 26 -6.91 9.68 -7.89
C LEU A 26 -6.43 11.00 -8.50
N PRO A 27 -6.36 12.09 -7.72
CA PRO A 27 -5.65 13.31 -8.13
C PRO A 27 -4.22 12.97 -8.58
N TYR A 28 -3.76 13.59 -9.67
CA TYR A 28 -2.55 13.20 -10.40
C TYR A 28 -1.32 12.93 -9.52
N PHE A 29 -1.03 13.82 -8.57
CA PHE A 29 0.14 13.65 -7.71
C PHE A 29 -0.01 12.43 -6.79
N ARG A 30 -1.18 12.26 -6.17
CA ARG A 30 -1.48 11.12 -5.32
C ARG A 30 -1.48 9.81 -6.13
N GLY A 31 -2.05 9.83 -7.34
CA GLY A 31 -2.04 8.69 -8.25
C GLY A 31 -0.63 8.28 -8.66
N LEU A 32 0.24 9.26 -8.94
CA LEU A 32 1.65 9.01 -9.25
C LEU A 32 2.39 8.34 -8.09
N LEU A 33 2.22 8.86 -6.86
CA LEU A 33 2.83 8.24 -5.67
C LEU A 33 2.37 6.80 -5.49
N ARG A 34 1.07 6.56 -5.53
CA ARG A 34 0.50 5.20 -5.41
C ARG A 34 1.00 4.25 -6.49
N ALA A 35 1.15 4.74 -7.72
CA ALA A 35 1.70 3.94 -8.82
C ALA A 35 3.17 3.55 -8.57
N VAL A 36 3.99 4.48 -8.08
CA VAL A 36 5.39 4.19 -7.73
C VAL A 36 5.47 3.20 -6.58
N GLU A 37 4.68 3.39 -5.53
CA GLU A 37 4.61 2.48 -4.38
C GLU A 37 4.18 1.07 -4.82
N ALA A 38 3.13 0.96 -5.64
CA ALA A 38 2.61 -0.32 -6.14
C ALA A 38 3.69 -1.15 -6.88
N ARG A 39 4.57 -0.49 -7.65
CA ARG A 39 5.66 -1.18 -8.35
C ARG A 39 6.66 -1.85 -7.41
N PHE A 40 6.85 -1.35 -6.20
CA PHE A 40 7.71 -2.02 -5.22
C PHE A 40 7.12 -3.34 -4.73
N TYR A 41 5.81 -3.51 -4.79
CA TYR A 41 5.13 -4.74 -4.37
C TYR A 41 5.10 -5.84 -5.45
N GLU A 42 5.34 -5.52 -6.75
CA GLU A 42 5.25 -6.48 -7.86
C GLU A 42 6.10 -7.75 -7.67
N ASN A 43 7.25 -7.63 -7.00
CA ASN A 43 8.19 -8.73 -6.82
C ASN A 43 8.30 -9.17 -5.34
N ILE A 44 7.37 -8.74 -4.50
CA ILE A 44 7.36 -9.12 -3.09
C ILE A 44 6.38 -10.28 -2.89
N ASP A 45 6.90 -11.39 -2.41
CA ASP A 45 6.04 -12.50 -1.96
C ASP A 45 5.42 -12.15 -0.60
N LEU A 46 4.09 -12.22 -0.55
CA LEU A 46 3.30 -12.00 0.67
C LEU A 46 2.58 -13.31 1.02
N PRO A 47 3.15 -14.13 1.89
CA PRO A 47 2.52 -15.38 2.31
C PRO A 47 1.16 -15.15 2.96
N SER A 48 0.16 -15.94 2.55
CA SER A 48 -1.19 -15.91 3.14
C SER A 48 -1.25 -16.67 4.49
N PRO A 49 -2.07 -16.22 5.43
CA PRO A 49 -2.95 -15.05 5.38
C PRO A 49 -2.18 -13.73 5.57
N THR A 50 -2.61 -12.68 4.84
CA THR A 50 -2.01 -11.35 4.84
C THR A 50 -2.95 -10.34 5.49
N LEU A 51 -2.41 -9.52 6.39
CA LEU A 51 -3.08 -8.35 6.98
C LEU A 51 -2.67 -7.08 6.25
N ASP A 52 -3.63 -6.23 5.87
CA ASP A 52 -3.39 -4.83 5.47
C ASP A 52 -3.76 -3.91 6.64
N LEU A 53 -2.75 -3.38 7.32
CA LEU A 53 -2.90 -2.50 8.48
C LEU A 53 -3.10 -1.05 8.03
N GLY A 54 -4.30 -0.51 8.26
CA GLY A 54 -4.70 0.81 7.78
C GLY A 54 -5.14 0.77 6.31
N CYS A 55 -6.01 -0.15 5.97
CA CYS A 55 -6.44 -0.43 4.60
C CYS A 55 -7.22 0.73 3.94
N GLY A 56 -7.75 1.66 4.74
CA GLY A 56 -8.53 2.80 4.27
C GLY A 56 -9.73 2.38 3.41
N ASP A 57 -9.86 3.02 2.24
CA ASP A 57 -10.92 2.72 1.27
C ASP A 57 -10.60 1.54 0.33
N GLY A 58 -9.52 0.82 0.57
CA GLY A 58 -9.10 -0.34 -0.22
C GLY A 58 -8.61 -0.03 -1.63
N HIS A 59 -8.50 1.25 -2.02
CA HIS A 59 -8.06 1.65 -3.35
C HIS A 59 -6.69 1.07 -3.70
N PHE A 60 -5.72 1.19 -2.80
CA PHE A 60 -4.36 0.73 -3.04
C PHE A 60 -4.33 -0.79 -3.25
N ALA A 61 -4.89 -1.55 -2.32
CA ALA A 61 -4.84 -3.00 -2.39
C ALA A 61 -5.57 -3.57 -3.60
N SER A 62 -6.76 -3.03 -3.93
CA SER A 62 -7.57 -3.52 -5.06
C SER A 62 -6.90 -3.34 -6.42
N LEU A 63 -5.98 -2.38 -6.57
CA LEU A 63 -5.27 -2.10 -7.82
C LEU A 63 -3.86 -2.67 -7.84
N THR A 64 -3.21 -2.82 -6.67
CA THR A 64 -1.83 -3.25 -6.56
C THR A 64 -1.69 -4.77 -6.64
N PHE A 65 -2.47 -5.50 -5.84
CA PHE A 65 -2.36 -6.95 -5.76
C PHE A 65 -3.24 -7.66 -6.79
N ASP A 66 -2.74 -8.81 -7.30
CA ASP A 66 -3.49 -9.65 -8.24
C ASP A 66 -4.41 -10.65 -7.55
N ARG A 67 -4.35 -10.69 -6.22
CA ARG A 67 -5.21 -11.49 -5.35
C ARG A 67 -5.87 -10.61 -4.30
N LYS A 68 -6.95 -11.09 -3.72
CA LYS A 68 -7.48 -10.50 -2.51
C LYS A 68 -6.51 -10.75 -1.36
N LEU A 69 -6.26 -9.73 -0.54
CA LEU A 69 -5.65 -9.92 0.76
C LEU A 69 -6.69 -10.49 1.73
N GLU A 70 -6.27 -11.24 2.72
CA GLU A 70 -7.23 -11.90 3.61
C GLU A 70 -7.97 -10.90 4.47
N VAL A 71 -7.27 -9.94 5.07
CA VAL A 71 -7.89 -8.96 5.97
C VAL A 71 -7.41 -7.55 5.66
N GLY A 72 -8.36 -6.63 5.50
CA GLY A 72 -8.14 -5.19 5.58
C GLY A 72 -8.64 -4.65 6.92
N LEU A 73 -7.78 -3.97 7.68
CA LEU A 73 -8.11 -3.40 8.98
C LEU A 73 -7.95 -1.88 8.95
N ASP A 74 -8.95 -1.16 9.44
CA ASP A 74 -8.92 0.30 9.57
C ASP A 74 -9.83 0.73 10.75
N PRO A 75 -9.50 1.78 11.53
CA PRO A 75 -10.33 2.23 12.64
C PRO A 75 -11.57 3.01 12.20
N TRP A 76 -11.74 3.32 10.92
CA TRP A 76 -12.81 4.16 10.43
C TRP A 76 -13.80 3.42 9.55
N SER A 77 -15.05 3.34 9.99
CA SER A 77 -16.12 2.64 9.25
C SER A 77 -16.44 3.25 7.87
N ALA A 78 -16.27 4.55 7.72
CA ALA A 78 -16.61 5.21 6.46
C ALA A 78 -15.74 4.72 5.27
N PRO A 79 -14.40 4.69 5.35
CA PRO A 79 -13.59 4.13 4.28
C PRO A 79 -13.78 2.61 4.12
N LEU A 80 -14.01 1.85 5.19
CA LEU A 80 -14.20 0.40 5.11
C LEU A 80 -15.37 -0.02 4.22
N ARG A 81 -16.48 0.73 4.23
CA ARG A 81 -17.62 0.48 3.31
C ARG A 81 -17.23 0.59 1.84
N GLU A 82 -16.26 1.43 1.53
CA GLU A 82 -15.71 1.52 0.17
C GLU A 82 -14.75 0.37 -0.10
N ALA A 83 -13.92 -0.01 0.87
CA ALA A 83 -13.00 -1.15 0.76
C ALA A 83 -13.76 -2.46 0.45
N GLU A 84 -14.89 -2.70 1.12
CA GLU A 84 -15.79 -3.82 0.82
C GLU A 84 -16.26 -3.81 -0.64
N ARG A 85 -16.73 -2.63 -1.11
CA ARG A 85 -17.23 -2.50 -2.50
C ARG A 85 -16.14 -2.72 -3.56
N ARG A 86 -14.91 -2.33 -3.26
CA ARG A 86 -13.76 -2.53 -4.17
C ARG A 86 -13.33 -3.99 -4.24
N GLY A 87 -13.61 -4.75 -3.19
CA GLY A 87 -13.40 -6.20 -3.19
C GLY A 87 -11.94 -6.64 -3.22
N GLY A 88 -11.01 -5.80 -2.73
CA GLY A 88 -9.58 -6.10 -2.61
C GLY A 88 -9.25 -7.05 -1.45
N TYR A 89 -10.23 -7.32 -0.57
CA TYR A 89 -10.07 -8.15 0.62
C TYR A 89 -11.08 -9.28 0.64
N VAL A 90 -10.74 -10.33 1.39
CA VAL A 90 -11.70 -11.38 1.75
C VAL A 90 -12.63 -10.86 2.84
N GLU A 91 -12.05 -10.14 3.82
CA GLU A 91 -12.75 -9.53 4.93
C GLU A 91 -12.19 -8.14 5.22
N VAL A 92 -13.04 -7.20 5.66
CA VAL A 92 -12.62 -5.90 6.22
C VAL A 92 -13.14 -5.77 7.63
N ILE A 93 -12.30 -5.22 8.53
CA ILE A 93 -12.59 -5.14 9.95
C ILE A 93 -12.37 -3.72 10.46
N GLU A 94 -13.39 -3.21 11.19
CA GLU A 94 -13.26 -1.96 11.95
C GLU A 94 -12.59 -2.25 13.28
N ALA A 95 -11.27 -1.93 13.36
CA ALA A 95 -10.51 -2.07 14.60
C ALA A 95 -9.32 -1.13 14.59
N SER A 96 -8.83 -0.80 15.80
CA SER A 96 -7.58 -0.08 15.97
C SER A 96 -6.38 -1.01 15.81
N GLY A 97 -5.26 -0.49 15.29
CA GLY A 97 -4.04 -1.26 15.09
C GLY A 97 -3.37 -1.72 16.39
N ASP A 98 -3.70 -1.12 17.53
CA ASP A 98 -3.24 -1.52 18.86
C ASP A 98 -4.16 -2.55 19.55
N ALA A 99 -5.21 -3.01 18.87
CA ALA A 99 -6.17 -3.98 19.35
C ALA A 99 -6.72 -4.86 18.20
N ILE A 100 -5.82 -5.52 17.48
CA ILE A 100 -6.14 -6.36 16.31
C ILE A 100 -6.90 -7.62 16.78
N PRO A 101 -8.14 -7.86 16.33
CA PRO A 101 -9.03 -8.91 16.88
C PRO A 101 -8.70 -10.30 16.32
N TYR A 102 -7.44 -10.68 16.34
CA TYR A 102 -6.93 -11.99 15.92
C TYR A 102 -6.03 -12.60 16.99
N GLU A 103 -5.90 -13.92 16.95
CA GLU A 103 -5.01 -14.69 17.82
C GLU A 103 -3.54 -14.46 17.49
N ASP A 104 -2.66 -14.77 18.43
CA ASP A 104 -1.21 -14.69 18.26
C ASP A 104 -0.75 -15.57 17.09
N GLY A 105 0.12 -15.02 16.24
CA GLY A 105 0.68 -15.76 15.12
C GLY A 105 -0.32 -16.17 14.04
N HIS A 106 -1.41 -15.44 13.88
CA HIS A 106 -2.42 -15.73 12.84
C HIS A 106 -1.90 -15.46 11.43
N PHE A 107 -1.32 -14.27 11.18
CA PHE A 107 -0.92 -13.83 9.85
C PHE A 107 0.47 -14.31 9.45
N ALA A 108 0.62 -14.68 8.18
CA ALA A 108 1.90 -15.08 7.60
C ALA A 108 2.63 -13.89 6.94
N SER A 109 1.95 -12.77 6.74
CA SER A 109 2.54 -11.50 6.30
C SER A 109 1.64 -10.32 6.68
N ALA A 110 2.21 -9.12 6.69
CA ALA A 110 1.44 -7.89 6.78
C ALA A 110 1.98 -6.82 5.83
N VAL A 111 1.06 -5.92 5.42
CA VAL A 111 1.40 -4.71 4.67
C VAL A 111 0.80 -3.49 5.34
N SER A 112 1.40 -2.31 5.11
CA SER A 112 0.84 -1.01 5.52
C SER A 112 1.37 0.07 4.59
N ASN A 113 0.49 0.79 3.89
CA ASN A 113 0.92 1.73 2.87
C ASN A 113 0.45 3.15 3.18
N SER A 114 1.37 4.05 3.55
CA SER A 114 1.13 5.44 3.94
C SER A 114 0.11 5.57 5.08
N VAL A 115 0.39 4.90 6.19
CA VAL A 115 -0.46 4.84 7.39
C VAL A 115 0.33 5.17 8.64
N LEU A 116 1.50 4.54 8.83
CA LEU A 116 2.25 4.59 10.09
C LEU A 116 2.65 6.01 10.49
N GLU A 117 2.89 6.88 9.52
CA GLU A 117 3.18 8.31 9.71
C GLU A 117 2.03 9.12 10.31
N HIS A 118 0.82 8.57 10.31
CA HIS A 118 -0.38 9.21 10.85
C HIS A 118 -0.75 8.71 12.25
N ILE A 119 -0.02 7.73 12.79
CA ILE A 119 -0.29 7.14 14.09
C ILE A 119 0.57 7.84 15.15
N PRO A 120 -0.02 8.64 16.06
CA PRO A 120 0.75 9.41 17.05
C PRO A 120 1.52 8.54 18.05
N ASP A 121 0.93 7.43 18.49
CA ASP A 121 1.55 6.43 19.36
C ASP A 121 1.68 5.10 18.61
N LEU A 122 2.83 4.90 17.99
CA LEU A 122 3.08 3.77 17.10
C LEU A 122 3.47 2.49 17.85
N ASP A 123 4.07 2.63 19.03
CA ASP A 123 4.64 1.49 19.77
C ASP A 123 3.57 0.42 20.10
N PRO A 124 2.38 0.74 20.65
CA PRO A 124 1.33 -0.25 20.90
C PRO A 124 0.88 -0.97 19.63
N VAL A 125 0.80 -0.24 18.52
CA VAL A 125 0.40 -0.81 17.21
C VAL A 125 1.43 -1.83 16.72
N LEU A 126 2.72 -1.50 16.81
CA LEU A 126 3.79 -2.43 16.41
C LEU A 126 3.86 -3.65 17.32
N VAL A 127 3.59 -3.49 18.62
CA VAL A 127 3.53 -4.61 19.57
C VAL A 127 2.39 -5.55 19.22
N ASP A 128 1.19 -5.02 18.96
CA ASP A 128 0.04 -5.86 18.66
C ASP A 128 0.14 -6.48 17.25
N LEU A 129 0.67 -5.75 16.28
CA LEU A 129 1.00 -6.30 14.96
C LEU A 129 1.99 -7.47 15.08
N ALA A 130 3.06 -7.31 15.88
CA ALA A 130 4.04 -8.38 16.09
C ALA A 130 3.43 -9.60 16.77
N ARG A 131 2.46 -9.41 17.67
CA ARG A 131 1.70 -10.49 18.33
C ARG A 131 0.93 -11.33 17.32
N VAL A 132 0.20 -10.69 16.40
CA VAL A 132 -0.64 -11.42 15.43
C VAL A 132 0.14 -11.98 14.25
N LEU A 133 1.38 -11.57 14.02
CA LEU A 133 2.25 -12.12 13.00
C LEU A 133 2.93 -13.41 13.46
N LYS A 134 3.04 -14.38 12.56
CA LYS A 134 3.86 -15.58 12.79
C LYS A 134 5.33 -15.18 13.01
N PRO A 135 6.08 -15.91 13.83
CA PRO A 135 7.52 -15.68 13.95
C PRO A 135 8.22 -15.71 12.59
N GLY A 136 8.94 -14.64 12.26
CA GLY A 136 9.63 -14.50 10.97
C GLY A 136 8.75 -14.07 9.79
N ALA A 137 7.47 -13.79 10.01
CA ALA A 137 6.58 -13.26 8.98
C ALA A 137 7.04 -11.85 8.51
N PRO A 138 7.06 -11.56 7.20
CA PRO A 138 7.42 -10.25 6.70
C PRO A 138 6.33 -9.21 7.03
N PHE A 139 6.78 -8.04 7.44
CA PHE A 139 5.96 -6.82 7.47
C PHE A 139 6.53 -5.80 6.49
N ILE A 140 5.77 -5.48 5.44
CA ILE A 140 6.18 -4.55 4.39
C ILE A 140 5.39 -3.25 4.57
N PHE A 141 6.09 -2.13 4.67
CA PHE A 141 5.42 -0.84 4.81
C PHE A 141 6.07 0.23 3.94
N CYS A 142 5.29 1.23 3.56
CA CYS A 142 5.73 2.41 2.85
C CYS A 142 5.32 3.66 3.62
N VAL A 143 6.29 4.52 3.91
CA VAL A 143 6.08 5.81 4.57
C VAL A 143 6.92 6.89 3.88
N PRO A 144 6.49 8.17 3.89
CA PRO A 144 7.30 9.26 3.38
C PRO A 144 8.64 9.39 4.12
N ASN A 145 9.72 9.51 3.38
CA ASN A 145 11.02 9.82 3.96
C ASN A 145 11.03 11.24 4.54
N HIS A 146 11.84 11.50 5.59
CA HIS A 146 11.98 12.83 6.22
C HIS A 146 12.41 13.94 5.23
N ASN A 147 13.05 13.60 4.11
CA ASN A 147 13.40 14.55 3.04
C ASN A 147 12.30 14.72 2.00
N PHE A 148 11.16 14.02 2.12
CA PHE A 148 10.11 14.00 1.10
C PHE A 148 9.60 15.40 0.77
N LEU A 149 9.24 16.20 1.78
CA LEU A 149 8.77 17.57 1.58
C LEU A 149 9.85 18.46 0.95
N GLY A 150 11.12 18.28 1.34
CA GLY A 150 12.26 19.01 0.76
C GLY A 150 12.50 18.67 -0.72
N ALA A 151 12.13 17.48 -1.17
CA ALA A 151 12.25 17.06 -2.55
C ALA A 151 11.13 17.57 -3.46
N LEU A 152 10.01 18.06 -2.90
CA LEU A 152 8.90 18.63 -3.66
C LEU A 152 9.23 20.06 -4.09
N SER A 153 9.81 20.22 -5.28
CA SER A 153 10.20 21.54 -5.85
C SER A 153 9.07 22.57 -5.86
N VAL A 154 7.85 22.12 -6.06
CA VAL A 154 6.64 22.95 -6.06
C VAL A 154 6.31 23.45 -4.65
N SER A 155 6.38 22.60 -3.64
CA SER A 155 6.20 22.97 -2.23
C SER A 155 7.22 24.03 -1.80
N ASN A 156 8.49 23.80 -2.12
CA ASN A 156 9.56 24.75 -1.82
C ASN A 156 9.39 26.11 -2.50
N PHE A 157 8.82 26.15 -3.71
CA PHE A 157 8.50 27.40 -4.40
C PHE A 157 7.39 28.15 -3.68
N PHE A 158 6.29 27.46 -3.30
CA PHE A 158 5.17 28.11 -2.60
C PHE A 158 5.54 28.57 -1.19
N ASP A 159 6.37 27.81 -0.47
CA ASP A 159 6.91 28.25 0.83
C ASP A 159 7.73 29.54 0.70
N ARG A 160 8.53 29.67 -0.36
CA ARG A 160 9.33 30.89 -0.62
C ARG A 160 8.48 32.13 -0.93
N VAL A 161 7.31 31.96 -1.52
CA VAL A 161 6.38 33.05 -1.81
C VAL A 161 5.28 33.23 -0.74
N GLY A 162 5.41 32.52 0.40
CA GLY A 162 4.51 32.67 1.55
C GLY A 162 3.12 32.06 1.36
N LEU A 163 2.92 31.24 0.34
CA LEU A 163 1.68 30.52 0.08
C LEU A 163 1.82 29.10 0.65
N LYS A 164 1.22 28.85 1.82
CA LYS A 164 1.13 27.49 2.36
C LYS A 164 0.05 26.72 1.59
N PHE A 165 0.46 25.63 0.92
CA PHE A 165 -0.48 24.63 0.43
C PHE A 165 -0.86 23.73 1.61
N LEU A 166 -2.14 23.73 1.95
CA LEU A 166 -2.77 22.79 2.86
C LEU A 166 -2.93 21.42 2.18
#